data_6bb13f4b0412a716ee9caaa0547fd3aa
#
_entry.id   6bb13f4b0412a716ee9caaa0547fd3aa
#
_cell.length_a   1.000
_cell.length_b   1.000
_cell.length_c   1.000
_cell.angle_alpha   90.00
_cell.angle_beta   90.00
_cell.angle_gamma   90.00
#
_symmetry.space_group_name_H-M   'P 1'
#
loop_
_entity.id
_entity.type
_entity.pdbx_description
1 polymer ?
#
loop_
_entity_poly.entity_id
_entity_poly.type
_entity_poly.pdbx_seq_one_letter_code
_entity_poly.pdbx_strand_id
1 'polypeptide(L)'
;NTMDSQWCCKNVSECIQKHGIPEIINTDQGSQFTSDDFVYGVINMGIKLSMDGKGRATDNIYIERIWRTIKYEHIYIRPSTTVKELMSGVEWYIGWYNHERRHSSIENQFPMMAYNNYCEASEAA
;
A
#
# COMPACT_ATOMS: atom_id res chain seq x y z
N ASN A 1 3.03 -11.25 -17.01
CA ASN A 1 2.95 -10.44 -15.77
C ASN A 1 3.68 -11.18 -14.66
N THR A 2 4.98 -11.08 -14.65
CA THR A 2 5.80 -11.52 -13.51
C THR A 2 5.92 -10.34 -12.55
N MET A 3 5.50 -10.52 -11.30
CA MET A 3 5.90 -9.63 -10.21
C MET A 3 7.39 -9.90 -9.96
N ASP A 4 8.23 -9.20 -10.70
CA ASP A 4 9.67 -9.27 -10.51
C ASP A 4 10.15 -8.14 -9.58
N SER A 5 11.37 -8.27 -9.08
CA SER A 5 11.98 -7.30 -8.18
C SER A 5 12.13 -5.91 -8.80
N GLN A 6 12.42 -5.83 -10.09
CA GLN A 6 12.59 -4.56 -10.82
C GLN A 6 11.26 -3.80 -10.91
N TRP A 7 10.17 -4.51 -11.20
CA TRP A 7 8.84 -3.91 -11.20
C TRP A 7 8.45 -3.38 -9.80
N CYS A 8 8.79 -4.14 -8.74
CA CYS A 8 8.57 -3.69 -7.37
C CYS A 8 9.37 -2.43 -7.03
N CYS A 9 10.66 -2.37 -7.36
CA CYS A 9 11.50 -1.18 -7.18
C CYS A 9 10.97 0.04 -7.94
N LYS A 10 10.51 -0.16 -9.18
CA LYS A 10 9.91 0.91 -9.99
C LYS A 10 8.68 1.49 -9.30
N ASN A 11 7.76 0.63 -8.82
CA ASN A 11 6.56 1.10 -8.11
C ASN A 11 6.91 1.87 -6.82
N VAL A 12 7.90 1.39 -6.04
CA VAL A 12 8.40 2.12 -4.86
C VAL A 12 8.92 3.50 -5.27
N SER A 13 9.73 3.59 -6.32
CA SER A 13 10.25 4.86 -6.83
C SER A 13 9.13 5.83 -7.27
N GLU A 14 8.11 5.33 -7.96
CA GLU A 14 6.94 6.13 -8.36
C GLU A 14 6.13 6.63 -7.15
N CYS A 15 5.99 5.80 -6.12
CA CYS A 15 5.34 6.20 -4.87
C CYS A 15 6.14 7.31 -4.15
N ILE A 16 7.47 7.19 -4.09
CA ILE A 16 8.34 8.20 -3.50
C ILE A 16 8.20 9.55 -4.20
N GLN A 17 8.13 9.55 -5.53
CA GLN A 17 7.95 10.79 -6.31
C GLN A 17 6.63 11.51 -5.99
N LYS A 18 5.59 10.76 -5.63
CA LYS A 18 4.26 11.32 -5.34
C LYS A 18 4.06 11.71 -3.87
N HIS A 19 4.68 10.96 -2.95
CA HIS A 19 4.33 11.01 -1.53
C HIS A 19 5.53 11.29 -0.62
N GLY A 20 6.73 11.42 -1.18
CA GLY A 20 7.96 11.54 -0.39
C GLY A 20 8.54 10.20 0.04
N ILE A 21 9.69 10.25 0.69
CA ILE A 21 10.44 9.06 1.11
C ILE A 21 9.89 8.57 2.46
N PRO A 22 9.38 7.33 2.55
CA PRO A 22 8.97 6.76 3.83
C PRO A 22 10.19 6.37 4.68
N GLU A 23 10.05 6.37 6.00
CA GLU A 23 11.11 5.91 6.90
C GLU A 23 11.36 4.41 6.76
N ILE A 24 10.28 3.63 6.65
CA ILE A 24 10.32 2.17 6.64
C ILE A 24 9.33 1.65 5.60
N ILE A 25 9.77 0.64 4.83
CA ILE A 25 8.89 -0.21 4.03
C ILE A 25 8.86 -1.59 4.69
N ASN A 26 7.67 -2.11 4.95
CA ASN A 26 7.47 -3.47 5.42
C ASN A 26 6.97 -4.37 4.28
N THR A 27 7.54 -5.56 4.15
CA THR A 27 7.14 -6.55 3.13
C THR A 27 6.98 -7.93 3.76
N ASP A 28 6.29 -8.82 3.04
CA ASP A 28 6.35 -10.26 3.32
C ASP A 28 7.69 -10.85 2.80
N GLN A 29 7.86 -12.16 2.97
CA GLN A 29 9.03 -12.90 2.51
C GLN A 29 8.86 -13.43 1.07
N GLY A 30 8.08 -12.77 0.24
CA GLY A 30 7.96 -13.11 -1.18
C GLY A 30 9.32 -13.04 -1.89
N SER A 31 9.55 -13.93 -2.84
CA SER A 31 10.84 -14.03 -3.55
C SER A 31 11.26 -12.73 -4.24
N GLN A 32 10.29 -11.94 -4.69
CA GLN A 32 10.53 -10.61 -5.29
C GLN A 32 11.07 -9.59 -4.27
N PHE A 33 10.68 -9.69 -2.99
CA PHE A 33 11.09 -8.76 -1.93
C PHE A 33 12.36 -9.20 -1.20
N THR A 34 12.71 -10.50 -1.28
CA THR A 34 13.93 -11.04 -0.69
C THR A 34 15.11 -11.07 -1.67
N SER A 35 14.89 -10.66 -2.92
CA SER A 35 15.95 -10.56 -3.93
C SER A 35 16.93 -9.43 -3.60
N ASP A 36 18.19 -9.63 -3.91
CA ASP A 36 19.24 -8.62 -3.73
C ASP A 36 18.89 -7.32 -4.45
N ASP A 37 18.35 -7.40 -5.65
CA ASP A 37 17.94 -6.24 -6.46
C ASP A 37 16.93 -5.36 -5.72
N PHE A 38 15.90 -5.96 -5.10
CA PHE A 38 14.89 -5.22 -4.35
C PHE A 38 15.46 -4.65 -3.04
N VAL A 39 16.17 -5.48 -2.28
CA VAL A 39 16.74 -5.09 -0.99
C VAL A 39 17.72 -3.92 -1.15
N TYR A 40 18.68 -4.04 -2.05
CA TYR A 40 19.63 -2.96 -2.31
C TYR A 40 18.96 -1.75 -2.97
N GLY A 41 17.98 -1.97 -3.86
CA GLY A 41 17.21 -0.90 -4.46
C GLY A 41 16.53 -0.01 -3.42
N VAL A 42 15.83 -0.60 -2.45
CA VAL A 42 15.12 0.11 -1.39
C VAL A 42 16.11 0.80 -0.42
N ILE A 43 17.16 0.09 0.00
CA ILE A 43 18.17 0.65 0.91
C ILE A 43 18.90 1.84 0.26
N ASN A 44 19.22 1.76 -1.03
CA ASN A 44 19.88 2.86 -1.75
C ASN A 44 18.98 4.10 -1.92
N MET A 45 17.67 3.96 -1.79
CA MET A 45 16.73 5.08 -1.72
C MET A 45 16.66 5.73 -0.32
N GLY A 46 17.48 5.25 0.65
CA GLY A 46 17.51 5.76 2.02
C GLY A 46 16.40 5.22 2.93
N ILE A 47 15.73 4.15 2.53
CA ILE A 47 14.57 3.57 3.22
C ILE A 47 15.02 2.36 4.04
N LYS A 48 14.52 2.25 5.27
CA LYS A 48 14.68 1.04 6.08
C LYS A 48 13.74 -0.04 5.56
N LEU A 49 14.27 -1.24 5.29
CA LEU A 49 13.45 -2.39 4.92
C LEU A 49 13.21 -3.28 6.13
N SER A 50 11.94 -3.55 6.41
CA SER A 50 11.48 -4.51 7.41
C SER A 50 10.77 -5.66 6.70
N MET A 51 10.99 -6.87 7.18
CA MET A 51 10.30 -8.06 6.67
C MET A 51 9.56 -8.77 7.79
N ASP A 52 8.39 -9.29 7.48
CA ASP A 52 7.60 -10.09 8.40
C ASP A 52 8.41 -11.28 8.91
N GLY A 53 8.30 -11.57 10.20
CA GLY A 53 8.91 -12.77 10.78
C GLY A 53 8.29 -14.04 10.18
N LYS A 54 9.11 -15.07 9.96
CA LYS A 54 8.63 -16.37 9.47
C LYS A 54 7.52 -16.91 10.37
N GLY A 55 6.32 -17.09 9.81
CA GLY A 55 5.13 -17.55 10.53
C GLY A 55 4.36 -16.46 11.30
N ARG A 56 4.69 -15.17 11.13
CA ARG A 56 3.99 -14.04 11.75
C ARG A 56 3.06 -13.34 10.75
N ALA A 57 1.95 -13.97 10.43
CA ALA A 57 0.91 -13.39 9.56
C ALA A 57 0.31 -12.06 10.12
N THR A 58 0.51 -11.79 11.42
CA THR A 58 0.00 -10.56 12.06
C THR A 58 0.76 -9.30 11.66
N ASP A 59 2.00 -9.43 11.18
CA ASP A 59 2.85 -8.28 10.84
C ASP A 59 2.31 -7.55 9.58
N ASN A 60 1.59 -8.27 8.69
CA ASN A 60 0.96 -7.75 7.48
C ASN A 60 -0.57 -7.56 7.57
N ILE A 61 -1.14 -7.62 8.75
CA ILE A 61 -2.61 -7.63 8.96
C ILE A 61 -3.32 -6.42 8.32
N TYR A 62 -2.66 -5.27 8.24
CA TYR A 62 -3.26 -4.06 7.67
C TYR A 62 -3.43 -4.15 6.15
N ILE A 63 -2.42 -4.62 5.44
CA ILE A 63 -2.48 -4.78 3.98
C ILE A 63 -3.41 -5.93 3.60
N GLU A 64 -3.40 -7.04 4.37
CA GLU A 64 -4.33 -8.14 4.18
C GLU A 64 -5.79 -7.70 4.38
N ARG A 65 -6.05 -6.85 5.38
CA ARG A 65 -7.38 -6.28 5.62
C ARG A 65 -7.83 -5.41 4.45
N ILE A 66 -6.95 -4.55 3.89
CA ILE A 66 -7.29 -3.75 2.71
C ILE A 66 -7.60 -4.64 1.51
N TRP A 67 -6.78 -5.67 1.24
CA TRP A 67 -7.07 -6.62 0.16
C TRP A 67 -8.40 -7.32 0.32
N ARG A 68 -8.72 -7.76 1.54
CA ARG A 68 -10.01 -8.36 1.84
C ARG A 68 -11.15 -7.37 1.60
N THR A 69 -11.00 -6.15 2.08
CA THR A 69 -12.00 -5.09 1.93
C THR A 69 -12.27 -4.81 0.44
N ILE A 70 -11.26 -4.60 -0.39
CA ILE A 70 -11.40 -4.38 -1.84
C ILE A 70 -12.11 -5.56 -2.51
N LYS A 71 -11.73 -6.80 -2.17
CA LYS A 71 -12.35 -7.99 -2.74
C LYS A 71 -13.84 -8.08 -2.41
N TYR A 72 -14.21 -7.94 -1.15
CA TYR A 72 -15.57 -8.16 -0.70
C TYR A 72 -16.50 -6.96 -0.91
N GLU A 73 -15.99 -5.74 -0.83
CA GLU A 73 -16.81 -4.54 -0.99
C GLU A 73 -16.87 -4.03 -2.44
N HIS A 74 -15.96 -4.48 -3.31
CA HIS A 74 -15.94 -4.03 -4.71
C HIS A 74 -15.87 -5.16 -5.73
N ILE A 75 -14.78 -5.95 -5.76
CA ILE A 75 -14.51 -6.88 -6.86
C ILE A 75 -15.59 -7.97 -6.98
N TYR A 76 -16.02 -8.57 -5.86
CA TYR A 76 -17.04 -9.63 -5.88
C TYR A 76 -18.44 -9.11 -6.10
N ILE A 77 -18.72 -7.85 -5.74
CA ILE A 77 -20.03 -7.22 -5.94
C ILE A 77 -20.18 -6.71 -7.38
N ARG A 78 -19.08 -6.27 -7.98
CA ARG A 78 -19.02 -5.72 -9.34
C ARG A 78 -17.98 -6.46 -10.17
N PRO A 79 -18.26 -7.70 -10.60
CA PRO A 79 -17.31 -8.48 -11.37
C PRO A 79 -17.00 -7.79 -12.69
N SER A 80 -15.73 -7.63 -12.98
CA SER A 80 -15.23 -7.01 -14.21
C SER A 80 -15.05 -8.09 -15.29
N THR A 81 -15.32 -7.75 -16.52
CA THR A 81 -15.16 -8.65 -17.68
C THR A 81 -13.78 -8.52 -18.32
N THR A 82 -13.09 -7.40 -18.10
CA THR A 82 -11.76 -7.13 -18.63
C THR A 82 -10.80 -6.65 -17.55
N VAL A 83 -9.51 -6.84 -17.77
CA VAL A 83 -8.45 -6.32 -16.88
C VAL A 83 -8.52 -4.79 -16.75
N LYS A 84 -8.84 -4.10 -17.84
CA LYS A 84 -8.97 -2.63 -17.84
C LYS A 84 -10.11 -2.17 -16.93
N GLU A 85 -11.27 -2.82 -17.00
CA GLU A 85 -12.40 -2.55 -16.11
C GLU A 85 -12.04 -2.82 -14.65
N LEU A 86 -11.35 -3.93 -14.38
CA LEU A 86 -10.90 -4.27 -13.04
C LEU A 86 -9.97 -3.18 -12.48
N MET A 87 -8.98 -2.75 -13.25
CA MET A 87 -8.03 -1.71 -12.82
C MET A 87 -8.74 -0.38 -12.56
N SER A 88 -9.59 0.08 -13.47
CA SER A 88 -10.35 1.33 -13.29
C SER A 88 -11.31 1.23 -12.10
N GLY A 89 -11.92 0.07 -11.88
CA GLY A 89 -12.81 -0.16 -10.74
C GLY A 89 -12.06 -0.14 -9.41
N VAL A 90 -10.89 -0.75 -9.33
CA VAL A 90 -10.04 -0.74 -8.13
C VAL A 90 -9.52 0.68 -7.85
N GLU A 91 -9.09 1.40 -8.88
CA GLU A 91 -8.64 2.81 -8.76
C GLU A 91 -9.77 3.70 -8.21
N TRP A 92 -10.96 3.60 -8.78
CA TRP A 92 -12.14 4.31 -8.28
C TRP A 92 -12.45 3.95 -6.82
N TYR A 93 -12.41 2.65 -6.48
CA TYR A 93 -12.70 2.19 -5.12
C TYR A 93 -11.68 2.73 -4.11
N ILE A 94 -10.39 2.72 -4.43
CA ILE A 94 -9.33 3.27 -3.57
C ILE A 94 -9.54 4.78 -3.38
N GLY A 95 -9.89 5.51 -4.44
CA GLY A 95 -10.24 6.93 -4.36
C GLY A 95 -11.40 7.18 -3.40
N TRP A 96 -12.50 6.46 -3.56
CA TRP A 96 -13.66 6.54 -2.66
C TRP A 96 -13.30 6.14 -1.21
N TYR A 97 -12.54 5.06 -1.03
CA TYR A 97 -12.08 4.59 0.28
C TYR A 97 -11.30 5.66 1.04
N ASN A 98 -10.40 6.34 0.35
CA ASN A 98 -9.52 7.35 0.95
C ASN A 98 -10.21 8.69 1.22
N HIS A 99 -11.18 9.08 0.41
CA HIS A 99 -11.75 10.43 0.44
C HIS A 99 -13.20 10.51 0.94
N GLU A 100 -13.93 9.39 0.94
CA GLU A 100 -15.37 9.41 1.26
C GLU A 100 -15.77 8.38 2.31
N ARG A 101 -15.06 7.24 2.40
CA ARG A 101 -15.38 6.19 3.37
C ARG A 101 -14.92 6.58 4.77
N ARG A 102 -15.88 6.69 5.69
CA ARG A 102 -15.62 6.99 7.10
C ARG A 102 -15.16 5.73 7.87
N HIS A 103 -14.22 5.91 8.78
CA HIS A 103 -13.67 4.84 9.60
C HIS A 103 -13.75 5.15 11.08
N SER A 104 -14.40 4.27 11.84
CA SER A 104 -14.56 4.43 13.31
C SER A 104 -13.21 4.44 14.05
N SER A 105 -12.21 3.72 13.54
CA SER A 105 -10.87 3.66 14.15
C SER A 105 -10.05 4.97 14.03
N ILE A 106 -10.49 5.90 13.22
CA ILE A 106 -9.89 7.24 13.05
C ILE A 106 -10.95 8.32 13.26
N GLU A 107 -11.77 8.18 14.30
CA GLU A 107 -12.77 9.17 14.74
C GLU A 107 -13.81 9.52 13.66
N ASN A 108 -14.21 8.53 12.86
CA ASN A 108 -15.11 8.69 11.71
C ASN A 108 -14.61 9.66 10.62
N GLN A 109 -13.31 9.91 10.58
CA GLN A 109 -12.69 10.67 9.49
C GLN A 109 -12.48 9.78 8.25
N PHE A 110 -12.17 10.42 7.13
CA PHE A 110 -11.68 9.75 5.93
C PHE A 110 -10.17 9.49 6.07
N PRO A 111 -9.62 8.37 5.56
CA PRO A 111 -8.19 8.08 5.65
C PRO A 111 -7.29 9.22 5.20
N MET A 112 -7.60 9.87 4.07
CA MET A 112 -6.80 10.98 3.56
C MET A 112 -6.85 12.21 4.46
N MET A 113 -8.00 12.49 5.08
CA MET A 113 -8.11 13.59 6.04
C MET A 113 -7.26 13.33 7.28
N ALA A 114 -7.33 12.12 7.85
CA ALA A 114 -6.52 11.75 9.00
C ALA A 114 -5.02 11.80 8.68
N TYR A 115 -4.62 11.37 7.49
CA TYR A 115 -3.23 11.42 7.02
C TYR A 115 -2.74 12.88 6.90
N ASN A 116 -3.50 13.77 6.26
CA ASN A 116 -3.12 15.16 6.10
C ASN A 116 -3.00 15.89 7.45
N ASN A 117 -3.95 15.68 8.36
CA ASN A 117 -3.89 16.24 9.71
C ASN A 117 -2.62 15.78 10.48
N TYR A 118 -2.21 14.53 10.30
CA TYR A 118 -0.97 14.02 10.89
C TYR A 118 0.27 14.66 10.28
N CYS A 119 0.32 14.82 8.96
CA CYS A 119 1.44 15.46 8.27
C CYS A 119 1.61 16.92 8.70
N GLU A 120 0.51 17.70 8.73
CA GLU A 120 0.53 19.09 9.19
C GLU A 120 1.01 19.23 10.65
N ALA A 121 0.56 18.34 11.53
CA ALA A 121 1.01 18.32 12.92
C ALA A 121 2.49 17.96 13.07
N SER A 122 3.03 17.08 12.22
CA SER A 122 4.43 16.68 12.25
C SER A 122 5.38 17.74 11.67
N GLU A 123 4.91 18.58 10.74
CA GLU A 123 5.68 19.71 10.19
C GLU A 123 5.72 20.92 11.15
N ALA A 124 4.76 21.01 12.07
CA ALA A 124 4.66 22.09 13.04
C ALA A 124 5.42 21.82 14.36
N ALA A 125 5.96 20.62 14.55
CA ALA A 125 6.65 20.17 15.77
C ALA A 125 8.17 20.23 15.65
#